data_b81bb424911bd39062f5a90e145e6279
#
_entry.id   b81bb424911bd39062f5a90e145e6279
#
_cell.length_a   1.000
_cell.length_b   1.000
_cell.length_c   1.000
_cell.angle_alpha   90.00
_cell.angle_beta   90.00
_cell.angle_gamma   90.00
#
_symmetry.space_group_name_H-M   'P 1'
#
loop_
_entity.id
_entity.type
_entity.pdbx_description
1 polymer ?
#
loop_
_entity_poly.entity_id
_entity_poly.type
_entity_poly.pdbx_seq_one_letter_code
_entity_poly.pdbx_strand_id
1 'polypeptide(L)'
;AAAQTIPEPVCHIGAAPFPSIASCRPAPVAGGWSAEYGAGTTDYTHAVLGDGIEWRRLSLRHQGQFWEMTLPNSRVFEDVAPRLADLTGDGRPEVIVVEPSRAEGGSLAVYAIVGDDALTRIATTGYIGRTNRWLAPVGIAELDGDGTVEIAYVDRPHLARTLRVWRFQPTGRAGVTSSRAGLAGWPKTGMGGPS
;
A
#
# COMPACT_ATOMS: atom_id res chain seq x y z
N ALA A 1 -11.18 -12.27 -16.55
CA ALA A 1 -10.00 -11.45 -16.27
C ALA A 1 -8.98 -12.33 -15.58
N ALA A 2 -7.74 -12.38 -16.09
CA ALA A 2 -6.68 -13.15 -15.47
C ALA A 2 -6.19 -12.35 -14.24
N ALA A 3 -6.09 -13.00 -13.09
CA ALA A 3 -5.48 -12.43 -11.90
C ALA A 3 -4.04 -12.00 -12.24
N GLN A 4 -3.73 -10.72 -12.10
CA GLN A 4 -2.36 -10.25 -12.25
C GLN A 4 -1.59 -10.73 -11.01
N THR A 5 -0.66 -11.66 -11.22
CA THR A 5 0.26 -12.06 -10.17
C THR A 5 1.20 -10.89 -9.93
N ILE A 6 1.06 -10.22 -8.79
CA ILE A 6 2.00 -9.18 -8.37
C ILE A 6 3.32 -9.89 -8.08
N PRO A 7 4.41 -9.61 -8.81
CA PRO A 7 5.69 -10.21 -8.49
C PRO A 7 6.13 -9.74 -7.11
N GLU A 8 6.58 -10.68 -6.27
CA GLU A 8 7.09 -10.34 -4.95
C GLU A 8 8.31 -9.42 -5.04
N PRO A 9 8.46 -8.44 -4.14
CA PRO A 9 9.64 -7.61 -4.10
C PRO A 9 10.88 -8.48 -3.86
N VAL A 10 11.89 -8.34 -4.70
CA VAL A 10 13.17 -9.04 -4.53
C VAL A 10 13.98 -8.31 -3.46
N CYS A 11 13.87 -8.76 -2.23
CA CYS A 11 14.70 -8.26 -1.14
C CYS A 11 15.98 -9.07 -1.05
N HIS A 12 17.13 -8.44 -1.23
CA HIS A 12 18.42 -9.04 -0.89
C HIS A 12 18.63 -8.93 0.61
N ILE A 13 18.42 -10.03 1.32
CA ILE A 13 18.74 -10.15 2.74
C ILE A 13 20.25 -10.30 2.84
N GLY A 14 20.95 -9.26 3.29
CA GLY A 14 22.38 -9.34 3.60
C GLY A 14 22.63 -10.26 4.79
N ALA A 15 23.78 -10.96 4.78
CA ALA A 15 24.19 -11.93 5.80
C ALA A 15 24.72 -11.26 7.09
N ALA A 16 24.04 -10.25 7.62
CA ALA A 16 24.37 -9.63 8.90
C ALA A 16 23.31 -10.00 9.95
N PRO A 17 23.61 -9.94 11.26
CA PRO A 17 22.69 -10.41 12.30
C PRO A 17 21.34 -9.68 12.35
N PHE A 18 21.18 -8.60 11.61
CA PHE A 18 19.90 -7.95 11.32
C PHE A 18 19.88 -7.57 9.84
N PRO A 19 19.00 -8.18 9.01
CA PRO A 19 18.89 -7.80 7.61
C PRO A 19 18.38 -6.35 7.52
N SER A 20 19.21 -5.46 7.00
CA SER A 20 18.72 -4.12 6.65
C SER A 20 17.84 -4.26 5.41
N ILE A 21 16.59 -3.91 5.53
CA ILE A 21 15.60 -3.89 4.44
C ILE A 21 15.90 -2.75 3.42
N ALA A 22 16.96 -1.99 3.66
CA ALA A 22 17.40 -0.86 2.84
C ALA A 22 17.74 -1.20 1.36
N SER A 23 17.68 -2.47 0.98
CA SER A 23 18.00 -2.93 -0.38
C SER A 23 16.86 -3.67 -1.09
N CYS A 24 15.61 -3.55 -0.61
CA CYS A 24 14.48 -4.08 -1.35
C CYS A 24 14.26 -3.28 -2.63
N ARG A 25 14.49 -3.89 -3.78
CA ARG A 25 14.05 -3.32 -5.05
C ARG A 25 12.60 -3.73 -5.30
N PRO A 26 11.70 -2.78 -5.53
CA PRO A 26 10.35 -3.12 -5.95
C PRO A 26 10.43 -3.95 -7.25
N ALA A 27 9.63 -4.99 -7.32
CA ALA A 27 9.50 -5.74 -8.55
C ALA A 27 8.94 -4.81 -9.65
N PRO A 28 9.52 -4.82 -10.85
CA PRO A 28 8.99 -4.02 -11.94
C PRO A 28 7.58 -4.51 -12.28
N VAL A 29 6.63 -3.60 -12.34
CA VAL A 29 5.28 -3.88 -12.84
C VAL A 29 5.32 -3.97 -14.36
N ALA A 30 4.40 -4.76 -14.95
CA ALA A 30 4.23 -4.83 -16.38
C ALA A 30 4.18 -3.41 -17.00
N GLY A 31 4.91 -3.21 -18.11
CA GLY A 31 4.99 -1.89 -18.76
C GLY A 31 6.16 -1.00 -18.34
N GLY A 32 7.09 -1.50 -17.50
CA GLY A 32 8.30 -0.76 -17.13
C GLY A 32 8.10 0.35 -16.10
N TRP A 33 7.01 0.31 -15.34
CA TRP A 33 6.79 1.17 -14.18
C TRP A 33 7.60 0.66 -12.97
N SER A 34 8.11 1.58 -12.17
CA SER A 34 8.76 1.26 -10.89
C SER A 34 8.51 2.36 -9.87
N ALA A 35 8.34 1.96 -8.61
CA ALA A 35 8.20 2.89 -7.49
C ALA A 35 9.19 2.54 -6.39
N GLU A 36 9.68 3.55 -5.67
CA GLU A 36 10.64 3.37 -4.58
C GLU A 36 10.42 4.41 -3.47
N TYR A 37 10.80 4.02 -2.26
CA TYR A 37 10.89 4.95 -1.14
C TYR A 37 12.27 5.59 -1.07
N GLY A 38 12.35 6.76 -0.43
CA GLY A 38 13.59 7.49 -0.18
C GLY A 38 13.46 8.48 0.96
N ALA A 39 14.52 9.23 1.23
CA ALA A 39 14.60 10.17 2.35
C ALA A 39 14.29 9.48 3.70
N GLY A 40 15.14 8.50 4.06
CA GLY A 40 15.03 7.77 5.34
C GLY A 40 15.05 8.69 6.54
N THR A 41 14.24 8.35 7.55
CA THR A 41 14.14 9.09 8.83
C THR A 41 13.98 8.13 10.00
N THR A 42 14.48 8.52 11.15
CA THR A 42 14.30 7.80 12.43
C THR A 42 13.27 8.47 13.33
N ASP A 43 12.55 9.45 12.81
CA ASP A 43 11.58 10.24 13.58
C ASP A 43 10.32 9.46 13.99
N TYR A 44 10.04 8.31 13.37
CA TYR A 44 8.94 7.42 13.73
C TYR A 44 9.50 6.12 14.29
N THR A 45 9.36 5.91 15.59
CA THR A 45 10.07 4.88 16.34
C THR A 45 9.34 3.54 16.42
N HIS A 46 8.53 3.20 15.44
CA HIS A 46 7.75 1.95 15.51
C HIS A 46 8.58 0.71 15.22
N ALA A 47 9.47 0.76 14.24
CA ALA A 47 10.42 -0.30 13.88
C ALA A 47 9.75 -1.69 13.69
N VAL A 48 8.51 -1.75 13.23
CA VAL A 48 7.75 -3.00 13.11
C VAL A 48 8.32 -3.94 12.05
N LEU A 49 9.04 -3.40 11.08
CA LEU A 49 9.67 -4.14 9.98
C LEU A 49 11.11 -4.60 10.29
N GLY A 50 11.60 -4.35 11.52
CA GLY A 50 12.89 -4.86 11.99
C GLY A 50 14.04 -3.85 11.95
N ASP A 51 13.86 -2.68 11.34
CA ASP A 51 14.77 -1.55 11.45
C ASP A 51 14.03 -0.31 11.96
N GLY A 52 14.77 0.73 12.32
CA GLY A 52 14.19 1.99 12.83
C GLY A 52 14.15 3.08 11.76
N ILE A 53 14.25 2.73 10.49
CA ILE A 53 14.26 3.68 9.38
C ILE A 53 12.95 3.60 8.64
N GLU A 54 12.23 4.71 8.63
CA GLU A 54 11.04 4.89 7.80
C GLU A 54 11.32 5.90 6.69
N TRP A 55 10.41 6.02 5.74
CA TRP A 55 10.65 6.78 4.53
C TRP A 55 9.72 7.98 4.44
N ARG A 56 10.20 9.06 3.80
CA ARG A 56 9.40 10.26 3.61
C ARG A 56 9.20 10.64 2.15
N ARG A 57 9.99 10.09 1.23
CA ARG A 57 9.88 10.34 -0.19
C ARG A 57 9.33 9.11 -0.90
N LEU A 58 8.38 9.33 -1.81
CA LEU A 58 7.87 8.37 -2.76
C LEU A 58 8.24 8.83 -4.16
N SER A 59 8.84 7.94 -4.95
CA SER A 59 9.23 8.19 -6.34
C SER A 59 8.57 7.17 -7.26
N LEU A 60 8.15 7.61 -8.44
CA LEU A 60 7.58 6.79 -9.50
C LEU A 60 8.33 7.05 -10.80
N ARG A 61 8.65 6.01 -11.55
CA ARG A 61 9.40 6.08 -12.82
C ARG A 61 8.72 5.27 -13.91
N HIS A 62 8.75 5.81 -15.13
CA HIS A 62 8.30 5.12 -16.33
C HIS A 62 8.96 5.72 -17.57
N GLN A 63 9.61 4.92 -18.41
CA GLN A 63 10.17 5.32 -19.71
C GLN A 63 11.00 6.63 -19.67
N GLY A 64 11.81 6.80 -18.63
CA GLY A 64 12.64 8.00 -18.44
C GLY A 64 11.93 9.19 -17.78
N GLN A 65 10.63 9.13 -17.60
CA GLN A 65 9.87 10.08 -16.79
C GLN A 65 10.03 9.77 -15.30
N PHE A 66 9.94 10.80 -14.48
CA PHE A 66 10.14 10.72 -13.04
C PHE A 66 9.18 11.66 -12.32
N TRP A 67 8.49 11.11 -11.33
CA TRP A 67 7.63 11.86 -10.42
C TRP A 67 8.03 11.56 -8.99
N GLU A 68 8.03 12.56 -8.15
CA GLU A 68 8.27 12.36 -6.72
C GLU A 68 7.41 13.28 -5.86
N MET A 69 7.20 12.84 -4.63
CA MET A 69 6.60 13.64 -3.59
C MET A 69 7.27 13.36 -2.25
N THR A 70 7.20 14.31 -1.33
CA THR A 70 7.73 14.17 0.02
C THR A 70 6.64 14.44 1.04
N LEU A 71 6.50 13.54 2.00
CA LEU A 71 5.56 13.68 3.10
C LEU A 71 5.98 14.80 4.07
N PRO A 72 5.03 15.50 4.69
CA PRO A 72 5.33 16.39 5.80
C PRO A 72 5.87 15.59 6.99
N ASN A 73 6.53 16.27 7.94
CA ASN A 73 7.14 15.64 9.12
C ASN A 73 6.17 14.88 10.02
N SER A 74 4.86 15.09 9.86
CA SER A 74 3.82 14.39 10.63
C SER A 74 3.51 12.99 10.13
N ARG A 75 4.04 12.57 8.97
CA ARG A 75 3.77 11.30 8.31
C ARG A 75 5.04 10.65 7.79
N VAL A 76 5.01 9.33 7.66
CA VAL A 76 6.06 8.52 7.02
C VAL A 76 5.44 7.44 6.14
N PHE A 77 6.24 6.76 5.34
CA PHE A 77 5.90 5.50 4.71
C PHE A 77 6.54 4.37 5.53
N GLU A 78 5.73 3.43 5.98
CA GLU A 78 6.14 2.29 6.82
C GLU A 78 5.80 0.98 6.11
N ASP A 79 6.60 0.65 5.11
CA ASP A 79 6.45 -0.59 4.33
C ASP A 79 7.79 -0.96 3.69
N VAL A 80 7.93 -2.23 3.31
CA VAL A 80 9.13 -2.73 2.62
C VAL A 80 9.29 -2.16 1.22
N ALA A 81 8.19 -1.91 0.51
CA ALA A 81 8.19 -1.31 -0.83
C ALA A 81 6.80 -0.76 -1.18
N PRO A 82 6.71 0.28 -2.03
CA PRO A 82 5.45 0.68 -2.64
C PRO A 82 4.91 -0.46 -3.54
N ARG A 83 3.59 -0.60 -3.61
CA ARG A 83 2.92 -1.52 -4.53
C ARG A 83 2.32 -0.77 -5.69
N LEU A 84 2.42 -1.33 -6.88
CA LEU A 84 1.84 -0.76 -8.10
C LEU A 84 0.71 -1.66 -8.61
N ALA A 85 -0.44 -1.06 -8.87
CA ALA A 85 -1.57 -1.73 -9.51
C ALA A 85 -2.43 -0.70 -10.25
N ASP A 86 -2.90 -1.06 -11.43
CA ASP A 86 -3.88 -0.28 -12.17
C ASP A 86 -5.26 -0.51 -11.53
N LEU A 87 -5.63 0.39 -10.61
CA LEU A 87 -6.90 0.32 -9.87
C LEU A 87 -8.06 0.96 -10.66
N THR A 88 -7.72 1.82 -11.63
CA THR A 88 -8.71 2.58 -12.40
C THR A 88 -8.99 1.96 -13.77
N GLY A 89 -8.13 1.07 -14.24
CA GLY A 89 -8.23 0.46 -15.57
C GLY A 89 -7.81 1.38 -16.71
N ASP A 90 -7.07 2.45 -16.42
CA ASP A 90 -6.63 3.43 -17.42
C ASP A 90 -5.25 3.10 -18.04
N GLY A 91 -4.61 2.03 -17.60
CA GLY A 91 -3.29 1.58 -18.05
C GLY A 91 -2.12 2.25 -17.33
N ARG A 92 -2.38 3.15 -16.38
CA ARG A 92 -1.39 3.76 -15.49
C ARG A 92 -1.56 3.17 -14.09
N PRO A 93 -0.51 2.63 -13.47
CA PRO A 93 -0.68 2.09 -12.12
C PRO A 93 -0.78 3.19 -11.08
N GLU A 94 -1.66 3.00 -10.13
CA GLU A 94 -1.62 3.69 -8.86
C GLU A 94 -0.55 3.08 -7.96
N VAL A 95 -0.06 3.90 -7.02
CA VAL A 95 0.92 3.49 -5.99
C VAL A 95 0.21 3.32 -4.66
N ILE A 96 0.19 2.09 -4.14
CA ILE A 96 -0.42 1.74 -2.86
C ILE A 96 0.67 1.64 -1.80
N VAL A 97 0.50 2.36 -0.70
CA VAL A 97 1.48 2.48 0.37
C VAL A 97 0.84 2.36 1.75
N VAL A 98 1.63 2.00 2.74
CA VAL A 98 1.29 2.19 4.15
C VAL A 98 1.83 3.55 4.59
N GLU A 99 0.95 4.44 5.00
CA GLU A 99 1.26 5.82 5.36
C GLU A 99 0.75 6.14 6.77
N PRO A 100 1.53 5.83 7.84
CA PRO A 100 1.17 6.24 9.19
C PRO A 100 1.28 7.74 9.41
N SER A 101 0.33 8.25 10.19
CA SER A 101 0.48 9.48 10.95
C SER A 101 1.28 9.20 12.22
N ARG A 102 2.23 10.06 12.58
CA ARG A 102 3.01 9.93 13.81
C ARG A 102 2.13 9.97 15.08
N ALA A 103 0.94 10.58 15.00
CA ALA A 103 -0.01 10.67 16.10
C ALA A 103 -1.05 9.55 16.08
N GLU A 104 -1.48 9.08 14.90
CA GLU A 104 -2.68 8.26 14.74
C GLU A 104 -2.41 6.84 14.18
N GLY A 105 -1.13 6.52 13.88
CA GLY A 105 -0.74 5.21 13.36
C GLY A 105 -1.10 5.02 11.88
N GLY A 106 -1.09 3.75 11.45
CA GLY A 106 -1.16 3.38 10.04
C GLY A 106 -2.46 3.74 9.34
N SER A 107 -2.34 4.02 8.05
CA SER A 107 -3.41 4.02 7.06
C SER A 107 -2.89 3.46 5.74
N LEU A 108 -3.77 2.93 4.88
CA LEU A 108 -3.44 2.75 3.48
C LEU A 108 -3.68 4.05 2.75
N ALA A 109 -2.77 4.38 1.84
CA ALA A 109 -2.94 5.51 0.93
C ALA A 109 -2.69 5.07 -0.50
N VAL A 110 -3.37 5.70 -1.44
CA VAL A 110 -3.23 5.51 -2.87
C VAL A 110 -2.80 6.82 -3.49
N TYR A 111 -1.72 6.75 -4.27
CA TYR A 111 -1.17 7.86 -5.02
C TYR A 111 -1.32 7.60 -6.51
N ALA A 112 -1.58 8.65 -7.28
CA ALA A 112 -1.63 8.63 -8.74
C ALA A 112 -0.96 9.86 -9.33
N ILE A 113 -0.59 9.77 -10.59
CA ILE A 113 -0.20 10.95 -11.36
C ILE A 113 -1.47 11.70 -11.73
N VAL A 114 -1.64 12.91 -11.18
CA VAL A 114 -2.78 13.79 -11.47
C VAL A 114 -2.34 14.88 -12.44
N GLY A 115 -3.02 14.99 -13.58
CA GLY A 115 -2.50 15.76 -14.69
C GLY A 115 -1.26 15.11 -15.29
N ASP A 116 -0.28 15.89 -15.68
CA ASP A 116 0.95 15.36 -16.27
C ASP A 116 2.15 15.35 -15.31
N ASP A 117 2.08 16.06 -14.16
CA ASP A 117 3.27 16.42 -13.39
C ASP A 117 3.25 16.10 -11.90
N ALA A 118 2.12 15.70 -11.31
CA ALA A 118 2.03 15.61 -9.86
C ALA A 118 1.68 14.21 -9.36
N LEU A 119 2.59 13.59 -8.60
CA LEU A 119 2.28 12.40 -7.82
C LEU A 119 1.49 12.82 -6.57
N THR A 120 0.20 12.55 -6.58
CA THR A 120 -0.77 13.06 -5.61
C THR A 120 -1.51 11.94 -4.90
N ARG A 121 -1.75 12.09 -3.59
CA ARG A 121 -2.60 11.17 -2.83
C ARG A 121 -4.06 11.36 -3.23
N ILE A 122 -4.64 10.34 -3.85
CA ILE A 122 -6.02 10.36 -4.36
C ILE A 122 -7.00 9.64 -3.44
N ALA A 123 -6.52 8.74 -2.58
CA ALA A 123 -7.37 8.03 -1.63
C ALA A 123 -6.58 7.64 -0.37
N THR A 124 -7.29 7.45 0.73
CA THR A 124 -6.73 6.89 1.97
C THR A 124 -7.82 6.22 2.79
N THR A 125 -7.48 5.16 3.53
CA THR A 125 -8.32 4.67 4.63
C THR A 125 -8.24 5.66 5.80
N GLY A 126 -9.15 5.58 6.76
CA GLY A 126 -8.94 6.28 8.03
C GLY A 126 -7.69 5.75 8.75
N TYR A 127 -7.01 6.60 9.53
CA TYR A 127 -5.97 6.16 10.44
C TYR A 127 -6.52 5.22 11.51
N ILE A 128 -5.67 4.33 12.04
CA ILE A 128 -6.06 3.40 13.11
C ILE A 128 -6.47 4.15 14.38
N GLY A 129 -6.02 5.41 14.52
CA GLY A 129 -6.36 6.30 15.65
C GLY A 129 -5.41 6.17 16.84
N ARG A 130 -4.29 5.48 16.67
CA ARG A 130 -3.29 5.31 17.72
C ARG A 130 -1.91 5.16 17.11
N THR A 131 -0.93 5.89 17.65
CA THR A 131 0.47 5.80 17.22
C THR A 131 1.02 4.37 17.33
N ASN A 132 2.04 4.05 16.56
CA ASN A 132 2.70 2.76 16.55
C ASN A 132 1.70 1.60 16.34
N ARG A 133 0.84 1.75 15.37
CA ARG A 133 -0.07 0.70 14.89
C ARG A 133 0.07 0.60 13.38
N TRP A 134 0.34 -0.61 12.93
CA TRP A 134 0.62 -0.94 11.55
C TRP A 134 -0.52 -1.75 10.93
N LEU A 135 -0.58 -1.73 9.62
CA LEU A 135 -1.42 -2.59 8.80
C LEU A 135 -0.56 -3.18 7.68
N ALA A 136 -0.87 -4.41 7.30
CA ALA A 136 -0.11 -5.15 6.29
C ALA A 136 -0.96 -5.37 5.04
N PRO A 137 -0.67 -4.72 3.91
CA PRO A 137 -1.26 -5.09 2.63
C PRO A 137 -0.88 -6.53 2.26
N VAL A 138 -1.87 -7.34 1.85
CA VAL A 138 -1.66 -8.75 1.53
C VAL A 138 -2.07 -9.14 0.11
N GLY A 139 -2.84 -8.28 -0.58
CA GLY A 139 -3.23 -8.54 -1.96
C GLY A 139 -3.95 -7.36 -2.60
N ILE A 140 -3.85 -7.27 -3.92
CA ILE A 140 -4.56 -6.31 -4.74
C ILE A 140 -5.08 -7.09 -5.94
N ALA A 141 -6.39 -7.24 -6.06
CA ALA A 141 -7.03 -7.98 -7.14
C ALA A 141 -8.52 -7.65 -7.19
N GLU A 142 -9.15 -8.03 -8.28
CA GLU A 142 -10.61 -8.14 -8.34
C GLU A 142 -11.00 -9.41 -7.56
N LEU A 143 -11.70 -9.27 -6.45
CA LEU A 143 -11.93 -10.34 -5.47
C LEU A 143 -13.35 -10.88 -5.44
N ASP A 144 -14.36 -10.14 -5.89
CA ASP A 144 -15.77 -10.52 -5.76
C ASP A 144 -16.55 -10.65 -7.07
N GLY A 145 -15.90 -10.45 -8.22
CA GLY A 145 -16.48 -10.70 -9.53
C GLY A 145 -17.26 -9.51 -10.11
N ASP A 146 -17.16 -8.32 -9.52
CA ASP A 146 -17.88 -7.13 -10.00
C ASP A 146 -17.08 -6.27 -10.99
N GLY A 147 -15.83 -6.64 -11.26
CA GLY A 147 -14.94 -5.94 -12.19
C GLY A 147 -14.15 -4.80 -11.56
N THR A 148 -14.31 -4.55 -10.28
CA THR A 148 -13.55 -3.53 -9.53
C THR A 148 -12.36 -4.18 -8.81
N VAL A 149 -11.24 -3.48 -8.72
CA VAL A 149 -10.07 -3.97 -7.99
C VAL A 149 -10.16 -3.58 -6.53
N GLU A 150 -9.97 -4.56 -5.64
CA GLU A 150 -9.90 -4.36 -4.20
C GLU A 150 -8.48 -4.47 -3.68
N ILE A 151 -8.26 -3.85 -2.51
CA ILE A 151 -7.04 -3.94 -1.74
C ILE A 151 -7.34 -4.69 -0.43
N ALA A 152 -6.77 -5.87 -0.28
CA ALA A 152 -6.85 -6.65 0.95
C ALA A 152 -5.68 -6.33 1.87
N TYR A 153 -5.93 -6.14 3.16
CA TYR A 153 -4.90 -5.88 4.17
C TYR A 153 -5.30 -6.42 5.54
N VAL A 154 -4.30 -6.74 6.36
CA VAL A 154 -4.51 -7.14 7.76
C VAL A 154 -4.35 -5.92 8.66
N ASP A 155 -5.42 -5.54 9.34
CA ASP A 155 -5.41 -4.48 10.34
C ASP A 155 -4.76 -4.98 11.62
N ARG A 156 -3.70 -4.30 12.07
CA ARG A 156 -2.94 -4.60 13.29
C ARG A 156 -2.55 -6.07 13.40
N PRO A 157 -1.64 -6.58 12.54
CA PRO A 157 -1.29 -8.00 12.47
C PRO A 157 -0.87 -8.60 13.82
N HIS A 158 -0.26 -7.81 14.68
CA HIS A 158 0.19 -8.24 16.01
C HIS A 158 -0.91 -8.21 17.09
N LEU A 159 -2.07 -7.59 16.82
CA LEU A 159 -3.14 -7.36 17.80
C LEU A 159 -4.50 -7.89 17.30
N ALA A 160 -5.16 -7.12 16.45
CA ALA A 160 -6.53 -7.40 15.97
C ALA A 160 -6.56 -8.52 14.95
N ARG A 161 -5.52 -8.69 14.11
CA ARG A 161 -5.40 -9.72 13.07
C ARG A 161 -6.63 -9.78 12.16
N THR A 162 -7.25 -8.62 11.89
CA THR A 162 -8.49 -8.56 11.13
C THR A 162 -8.17 -8.33 9.67
N LEU A 163 -8.55 -9.27 8.81
CA LEU A 163 -8.53 -9.06 7.37
C LEU A 163 -9.60 -8.03 7.00
N ARG A 164 -9.19 -7.04 6.24
CA ARG A 164 -10.07 -6.02 5.66
C ARG A 164 -9.90 -6.01 4.15
N VAL A 165 -10.99 -5.75 3.46
CA VAL A 165 -11.00 -5.54 2.02
C VAL A 165 -11.47 -4.11 1.79
N TRP A 166 -10.68 -3.36 1.06
CA TRP A 166 -10.99 -1.97 0.72
C TRP A 166 -11.22 -1.88 -0.78
N ARG A 167 -12.46 -1.56 -1.15
CA ARG A 167 -12.82 -1.28 -2.53
C ARG A 167 -12.40 0.14 -2.88
N PHE A 168 -11.55 0.26 -3.88
CA PHE A 168 -11.17 1.55 -4.43
C PHE A 168 -12.25 2.00 -5.42
N GLN A 169 -12.85 3.14 -5.15
CA GLN A 169 -13.78 3.77 -6.08
C GLN A 169 -13.18 5.11 -6.52
N PRO A 170 -12.74 5.24 -7.77
CA PRO A 170 -12.28 6.51 -8.29
C PRO A 170 -13.50 7.44 -8.39
N THR A 171 -13.63 8.37 -7.46
CA THR A 171 -14.60 9.46 -7.59
C THR A 171 -14.03 10.46 -8.58
N GLY A 172 -14.64 10.57 -9.74
CA GLY A 172 -14.27 11.54 -10.74
C GLY A 172 -14.16 12.94 -10.14
N ARG A 173 -12.98 13.55 -10.29
CA ARG A 173 -12.59 14.89 -9.84
C ARG A 173 -12.92 15.24 -8.39
N ALA A 174 -11.91 15.16 -7.54
CA ALA A 174 -11.84 15.76 -6.21
C ALA A 174 -12.94 15.32 -5.22
N GLY A 175 -12.79 14.14 -4.67
CA GLY A 175 -13.65 13.68 -3.58
C GLY A 175 -13.26 12.28 -3.15
N VAL A 176 -12.37 12.18 -2.16
CA VAL A 176 -12.00 10.88 -1.57
C VAL A 176 -13.13 10.41 -0.67
N THR A 177 -13.92 9.44 -1.10
CA THR A 177 -14.80 8.70 -0.20
C THR A 177 -14.13 7.39 0.17
N SER A 178 -13.62 7.31 1.40
CA SER A 178 -13.22 6.05 2.01
C SER A 178 -14.47 5.22 2.31
N SER A 179 -14.83 4.27 1.46
CA SER A 179 -15.82 3.28 1.84
C SER A 179 -15.14 2.24 2.74
N ARG A 180 -15.55 2.17 4.00
CA ARG A 180 -15.34 0.97 4.81
C ARG A 180 -16.19 -0.13 4.17
N ALA A 181 -15.60 -0.97 3.34
CA ALA A 181 -16.20 -2.23 2.98
C ALA A 181 -16.20 -3.10 4.26
N GLY A 182 -17.27 -3.04 5.02
CA GLY A 182 -17.56 -4.11 5.94
C GLY A 182 -17.82 -5.36 5.10
N LEU A 183 -17.45 -6.53 5.60
CA LEU A 183 -17.74 -7.85 5.01
C LEU A 183 -19.27 -8.17 4.92
N ALA A 184 -20.12 -7.17 4.75
CA ALA A 184 -21.56 -7.32 4.53
C ALA A 184 -21.78 -7.62 3.05
N GLY A 185 -21.76 -8.89 2.71
CA GLY A 185 -22.05 -9.36 1.36
C GLY A 185 -21.23 -10.57 0.88
N TRP A 186 -20.18 -10.94 1.60
CA TRP A 186 -19.45 -12.16 1.26
C TRP A 186 -20.33 -13.40 1.46
N PRO A 187 -20.54 -14.25 0.45
CA PRO A 187 -21.30 -15.48 0.62
C PRO A 187 -20.57 -16.33 1.68
N LYS A 188 -21.25 -16.65 2.76
CA LYS A 188 -20.79 -17.64 3.74
C LYS A 188 -20.85 -19.01 3.06
N THR A 189 -19.83 -19.36 2.29
CA THR A 189 -19.63 -20.74 1.89
C THR A 189 -19.29 -21.54 3.15
N GLY A 190 -20.30 -22.28 3.64
CA GLY A 190 -20.13 -23.13 4.80
C GLY A 190 -19.02 -24.14 4.56
N MET A 191 -18.01 -24.13 5.41
CA MET A 191 -17.16 -25.27 5.59
C MET A 191 -18.01 -26.35 6.30
N GLY A 192 -18.58 -27.27 5.51
CA GLY A 192 -19.08 -28.53 6.02
C GLY A 192 -17.91 -29.34 6.56
N GLY A 193 -17.78 -29.42 7.88
CA GLY A 193 -16.88 -30.37 8.50
C GLY A 193 -17.39 -31.80 8.26
N PRO A 194 -16.51 -32.79 8.09
CA PRO A 194 -16.94 -34.18 8.00
C PRO A 194 -17.46 -34.65 9.38
N SER A 195 -18.55 -35.37 9.34
CA SER A 195 -19.14 -36.14 10.45
C SER A 195 -18.25 -37.29 10.88
#